data_cc6928d16c5d7adbaf01b144a336cd6c
#
_entry.id   cc6928d16c5d7adbaf01b144a336cd6c
#
_cell.length_a   1.000
_cell.length_b   1.000
_cell.length_c   1.000
_cell.angle_alpha   90.00
_cell.angle_beta   90.00
_cell.angle_gamma   90.00
#
_symmetry.space_group_name_H-M   'P 1'
#
loop_
_entity.id
_entity.type
_entity.pdbx_description
1 polymer ?
#
loop_
_entity_poly.entity_id
_entity_poly.type
_entity_poly.pdbx_seq_one_letter_code
_entity_poly.pdbx_strand_id
1 'polypeptide(L)'
;MDPRDGAGMIPLSYARPESVDAAVGAIATRGTDPQPVPSEAPVRLIAGGTNLTDLMKLQLMRPSQLVDINRLPLGEITTNAAGGLRLGALARNADTAYHPEVEARYPLLSAAILAGASPQIRNMASNGGNLLQRTRCVYFYDRATPCNKRAPGTGCSAIGGLTKYHAILGASAHCIATHPSDMCVALAALDAVVHVQGSNGARDIAFADFHRLPGEHPELDSTLQPDELIVHIDLPDAQRFVAHSAYLKIRERLSYAFALASVAAALELADDGSIRAVRVALGGVAHRPWRLPEAEARVVGMPATPHTFAQLADALLQGAQSQGENAFKIPLAHRTIVRALDVAREGTIDNRGRTSALEDSP
;
A
#
# COMPACT_ATOMS: atom_id res chain seq x y z
N MET A 1 -20.02 -31.42 4.45
CA MET A 1 -18.57 -31.25 4.68
C MET A 1 -17.90 -31.42 3.32
N ASP A 2 -17.32 -30.38 2.75
CA ASP A 2 -16.58 -30.47 1.46
C ASP A 2 -15.37 -31.38 1.71
N PRO A 3 -15.14 -32.44 0.91
CA PRO A 3 -13.95 -33.31 1.07
C PRO A 3 -12.63 -32.53 0.92
N ARG A 4 -12.70 -31.24 0.54
CA ARG A 4 -11.57 -30.31 0.43
C ARG A 4 -11.23 -29.57 1.75
N ASP A 5 -11.99 -29.81 2.83
CA ASP A 5 -11.77 -29.17 4.13
C ASP A 5 -10.68 -29.85 4.99
N GLY A 6 -9.97 -30.84 4.44
CA GLY A 6 -8.80 -31.45 5.07
C GLY A 6 -7.64 -30.45 5.21
N ALA A 7 -6.83 -30.59 6.25
CA ALA A 7 -5.73 -29.70 6.63
C ALA A 7 -4.53 -29.66 5.65
N GLY A 8 -4.69 -30.09 4.39
CA GLY A 8 -3.66 -30.15 3.37
C GLY A 8 -3.77 -29.03 2.33
N MET A 9 -2.65 -28.66 1.73
CA MET A 9 -2.62 -27.77 0.55
C MET A 9 -3.34 -28.47 -0.61
N ILE A 10 -4.25 -27.74 -1.30
CA ILE A 10 -4.97 -28.27 -2.46
C ILE A 10 -3.97 -28.48 -3.60
N PRO A 11 -4.03 -29.61 -4.33
CA PRO A 11 -3.22 -29.82 -5.51
C PRO A 11 -3.42 -28.69 -6.52
N LEU A 12 -2.32 -28.15 -7.04
CA LEU A 12 -2.35 -27.05 -7.99
C LEU A 12 -1.38 -27.33 -9.15
N SER A 13 -1.67 -26.78 -10.31
CA SER A 13 -0.74 -26.71 -11.44
C SER A 13 0.17 -25.49 -11.30
N TYR A 14 1.36 -25.60 -11.88
CA TYR A 14 2.36 -24.53 -11.85
C TYR A 14 2.86 -24.26 -13.27
N ALA A 15 2.81 -22.98 -13.66
CA ALA A 15 3.31 -22.51 -14.94
C ALA A 15 4.35 -21.41 -14.70
N ARG A 16 5.34 -21.34 -15.59
CA ARG A 16 6.38 -20.31 -15.55
C ARG A 16 6.56 -19.74 -16.96
N PRO A 17 5.82 -18.68 -17.30
CA PRO A 17 5.92 -18.03 -18.59
C PRO A 17 7.28 -17.35 -18.78
N GLU A 18 7.73 -17.24 -20.04
CA GLU A 18 9.00 -16.61 -20.41
C GLU A 18 8.81 -15.17 -20.90
N SER A 19 7.56 -14.73 -21.09
CA SER A 19 7.24 -13.36 -21.51
C SER A 19 6.02 -12.81 -20.77
N VAL A 20 5.88 -11.48 -20.78
CA VAL A 20 4.71 -10.78 -20.22
C VAL A 20 3.44 -11.23 -20.95
N ASP A 21 3.46 -11.32 -22.27
CA ASP A 21 2.30 -11.74 -23.07
C ASP A 21 1.88 -13.18 -22.74
N ALA A 22 2.85 -14.09 -22.54
CA ALA A 22 2.56 -15.46 -22.12
C ALA A 22 1.97 -15.50 -20.69
N ALA A 23 2.40 -14.61 -19.78
CA ALA A 23 1.84 -14.49 -18.45
C ALA A 23 0.40 -13.96 -18.51
N VAL A 24 0.15 -12.90 -19.28
CA VAL A 24 -1.18 -12.34 -19.52
C VAL A 24 -2.09 -13.40 -20.16
N GLY A 25 -1.62 -14.11 -21.20
CA GLY A 25 -2.36 -15.21 -21.80
C GLY A 25 -2.74 -16.31 -20.81
N ALA A 26 -1.87 -16.64 -19.85
CA ALA A 26 -2.14 -17.67 -18.86
C ALA A 26 -3.24 -17.28 -17.85
N ILE A 27 -3.41 -15.99 -17.57
CA ILE A 27 -4.48 -15.49 -16.67
C ILE A 27 -5.76 -15.13 -17.43
N ALA A 28 -5.68 -14.73 -18.72
CA ALA A 28 -6.82 -14.36 -19.55
C ALA A 28 -7.69 -15.56 -19.95
N THR A 29 -7.09 -16.72 -20.20
CA THR A 29 -7.78 -17.91 -20.73
C THR A 29 -8.83 -18.52 -19.78
N ARG A 30 -8.96 -18.05 -18.57
CA ARG A 30 -9.90 -18.57 -17.56
C ARG A 30 -10.88 -17.56 -16.98
N GLY A 31 -10.97 -16.37 -17.59
CA GLY A 31 -11.83 -15.29 -17.12
C GLY A 31 -13.06 -15.05 -17.99
N THR A 32 -13.91 -16.06 -18.19
CA THR A 32 -15.16 -15.89 -18.94
C THR A 32 -16.38 -15.62 -18.06
N ASP A 33 -16.22 -15.57 -16.76
CA ASP A 33 -17.32 -15.27 -15.82
C ASP A 33 -17.16 -13.86 -15.22
N PRO A 34 -18.24 -13.13 -14.94
CA PRO A 34 -18.16 -11.79 -14.36
C PRO A 34 -17.33 -11.83 -13.08
N GLN A 35 -16.17 -11.24 -13.14
CA GLN A 35 -15.15 -11.05 -12.09
C GLN A 35 -15.25 -12.03 -10.91
N PRO A 36 -14.52 -13.16 -10.92
CA PRO A 36 -14.54 -14.06 -9.78
C PRO A 36 -14.04 -13.31 -8.55
N VAL A 37 -14.70 -13.55 -7.42
CA VAL A 37 -14.24 -13.03 -6.12
C VAL A 37 -12.74 -13.34 -6.01
N PRO A 38 -11.87 -12.36 -5.70
CA PRO A 38 -10.43 -12.57 -5.71
C PRO A 38 -9.96 -13.78 -4.87
N SER A 39 -10.66 -14.13 -3.80
CA SER A 39 -10.39 -15.32 -2.99
C SER A 39 -10.65 -16.65 -3.73
N GLU A 40 -11.47 -16.66 -4.76
CA GLU A 40 -11.90 -17.85 -5.51
C GLU A 40 -11.30 -17.94 -6.91
N ALA A 41 -10.52 -16.92 -7.33
CA ALA A 41 -9.93 -16.91 -8.66
C ALA A 41 -9.06 -18.15 -8.88
N PRO A 42 -9.33 -18.93 -9.96
CA PRO A 42 -8.68 -20.23 -10.20
C PRO A 42 -7.21 -20.11 -10.56
N VAL A 43 -6.79 -18.97 -11.11
CA VAL A 43 -5.39 -18.70 -11.50
C VAL A 43 -4.86 -17.52 -10.71
N ARG A 44 -3.63 -17.61 -10.22
CA ARG A 44 -2.94 -16.53 -9.52
C ARG A 44 -1.52 -16.36 -10.03
N LEU A 45 -1.15 -15.09 -10.23
CA LEU A 45 0.26 -14.74 -10.40
C LEU A 45 0.98 -14.87 -9.05
N ILE A 46 2.18 -15.43 -9.08
CA ILE A 46 3.07 -15.46 -7.92
C ILE A 46 4.40 -14.80 -8.26
N ALA A 47 4.77 -13.81 -7.46
CA ALA A 47 6.08 -13.18 -7.42
C ALA A 47 6.82 -13.59 -6.14
N GLY A 48 7.09 -12.68 -5.21
CA GLY A 48 7.74 -13.00 -3.94
C GLY A 48 6.95 -13.91 -2.99
N GLY A 49 5.65 -14.07 -3.21
CA GLY A 49 4.78 -14.99 -2.47
C GLY A 49 4.46 -14.61 -1.03
N THR A 50 5.06 -13.55 -0.49
CA THR A 50 5.01 -13.17 0.94
C THR A 50 3.60 -12.87 1.50
N ASN A 51 2.62 -12.66 0.64
CA ASN A 51 1.21 -12.55 1.03
C ASN A 51 0.39 -13.74 0.50
N LEU A 52 0.52 -14.07 -0.78
CA LEU A 52 -0.28 -15.13 -1.41
C LEU A 52 -0.08 -16.48 -0.70
N THR A 53 1.16 -16.85 -0.38
CA THR A 53 1.47 -18.14 0.26
C THR A 53 0.82 -18.26 1.63
N ASP A 54 0.79 -17.18 2.43
CA ASP A 54 0.11 -17.18 3.73
C ASP A 54 -1.40 -17.36 3.57
N LEU A 55 -2.01 -16.66 2.60
CA LEU A 55 -3.44 -16.80 2.31
C LEU A 55 -3.80 -18.20 1.81
N MET A 56 -2.91 -18.83 1.03
CA MET A 56 -3.08 -20.22 0.59
C MET A 56 -2.95 -21.22 1.74
N LYS A 57 -1.97 -21.06 2.64
CA LYS A 57 -1.82 -21.91 3.84
C LYS A 57 -3.05 -21.87 4.74
N LEU A 58 -3.68 -20.71 4.84
CA LEU A 58 -4.91 -20.51 5.59
C LEU A 58 -6.17 -20.85 4.78
N GLN A 59 -6.00 -21.30 3.54
CA GLN A 59 -7.09 -21.60 2.60
C GLN A 59 -8.05 -20.41 2.36
N LEU A 60 -7.56 -19.19 2.49
CA LEU A 60 -8.28 -17.94 2.16
C LEU A 60 -8.23 -17.63 0.67
N MET A 61 -7.20 -18.14 -0.01
CA MET A 61 -7.09 -18.17 -1.46
C MET A 61 -6.76 -19.60 -1.89
N ARG A 62 -7.50 -20.11 -2.87
CA ARG A 62 -7.48 -21.52 -3.27
C ARG A 62 -7.30 -21.68 -4.78
N PRO A 63 -6.24 -21.11 -5.37
CA PRO A 63 -6.02 -21.24 -6.80
C PRO A 63 -5.76 -22.71 -7.18
N SER A 64 -6.27 -23.11 -8.34
CA SER A 64 -5.92 -24.39 -8.97
C SER A 64 -4.67 -24.29 -9.84
N GLN A 65 -4.20 -23.07 -10.11
CA GLN A 65 -2.98 -22.81 -10.85
C GLN A 65 -2.22 -21.59 -10.31
N LEU A 66 -0.90 -21.72 -10.20
CA LEU A 66 0.02 -20.62 -10.01
C LEU A 66 0.79 -20.33 -11.29
N VAL A 67 0.90 -19.06 -11.64
CA VAL A 67 1.71 -18.55 -12.75
C VAL A 67 2.88 -17.77 -12.15
N ASP A 68 4.06 -18.37 -12.14
CA ASP A 68 5.27 -17.78 -11.57
C ASP A 68 5.90 -16.78 -12.53
N ILE A 69 5.88 -15.52 -12.16
CA ILE A 69 6.39 -14.40 -12.95
C ILE A 69 7.80 -13.95 -12.55
N ASN A 70 8.47 -14.64 -11.62
CA ASN A 70 9.76 -14.19 -11.08
C ASN A 70 10.89 -14.10 -12.13
N ARG A 71 10.76 -14.77 -13.29
CA ARG A 71 11.76 -14.75 -14.36
C ARG A 71 11.50 -13.72 -15.46
N LEU A 72 10.38 -13.00 -15.37
CA LEU A 72 10.10 -11.94 -16.34
C LEU A 72 11.07 -10.76 -16.13
N PRO A 73 11.47 -10.05 -17.19
CA PRO A 73 12.42 -8.92 -17.11
C PRO A 73 11.74 -7.64 -16.58
N LEU A 74 11.15 -7.73 -15.41
CA LEU A 74 10.37 -6.65 -14.76
C LEU A 74 11.00 -6.19 -13.44
N GLY A 75 12.30 -6.45 -13.23
CA GLY A 75 12.98 -6.17 -11.97
C GLY A 75 13.85 -4.91 -11.96
N GLU A 76 14.00 -4.22 -13.09
CA GLU A 76 14.91 -3.08 -13.20
C GLU A 76 14.33 -1.80 -12.57
N ILE A 77 15.23 -0.96 -12.04
CA ILE A 77 14.94 0.40 -11.58
C ILE A 77 15.72 1.35 -12.48
N THR A 78 15.02 2.19 -13.23
CA THR A 78 15.62 3.07 -14.26
C THR A 78 14.99 4.46 -14.23
N THR A 79 15.68 5.43 -14.84
CA THR A 79 15.08 6.75 -15.06
C THR A 79 14.01 6.64 -16.16
N ASN A 80 12.82 7.24 -15.92
CA ASN A 80 11.76 7.31 -16.91
C ASN A 80 11.90 8.51 -17.84
N ALA A 81 11.11 8.56 -18.92
CA ALA A 81 11.19 9.61 -19.93
C ALA A 81 10.87 11.02 -19.39
N ALA A 82 10.16 11.13 -18.27
CA ALA A 82 9.82 12.41 -17.61
C ALA A 82 10.88 12.86 -16.59
N GLY A 83 12.03 12.19 -16.53
CA GLY A 83 13.11 12.51 -15.58
C GLY A 83 12.88 11.96 -14.15
N GLY A 84 11.78 11.27 -13.92
CA GLY A 84 11.50 10.56 -12.68
C GLY A 84 12.12 9.16 -12.64
N LEU A 85 11.63 8.24 -11.79
CA LEU A 85 12.08 6.85 -11.72
C LEU A 85 10.97 5.88 -12.14
N ARG A 86 11.39 4.83 -12.84
CA ARG A 86 10.61 3.64 -13.11
C ARG A 86 11.05 2.52 -12.18
N LEU A 87 10.13 1.99 -11.41
CA LEU A 87 10.34 0.88 -10.50
C LEU A 87 9.72 -0.37 -11.11
N GLY A 88 10.51 -1.34 -11.51
CA GLY A 88 10.02 -2.61 -12.04
C GLY A 88 9.12 -3.32 -11.03
N ALA A 89 8.03 -3.94 -11.49
CA ALA A 89 7.06 -4.60 -10.62
C ALA A 89 7.67 -5.77 -9.83
N LEU A 90 8.72 -6.41 -10.36
CA LEU A 90 9.43 -7.53 -9.73
C LEU A 90 10.68 -7.11 -8.96
N ALA A 91 11.10 -5.83 -8.98
CA ALA A 91 12.12 -5.33 -8.08
C ALA A 91 11.74 -5.63 -6.63
N ARG A 92 12.67 -6.14 -5.84
CA ARG A 92 12.42 -6.46 -4.43
C ARG A 92 12.27 -5.16 -3.63
N ASN A 93 11.45 -5.21 -2.60
CA ASN A 93 11.27 -4.04 -1.73
C ASN A 93 12.60 -3.62 -1.08
N ALA A 94 13.48 -4.57 -0.71
CA ALA A 94 14.81 -4.25 -0.20
C ALA A 94 15.67 -3.55 -1.26
N ASP A 95 15.73 -4.09 -2.49
CA ASP A 95 16.50 -3.50 -3.57
C ASP A 95 15.99 -2.10 -3.92
N THR A 96 14.66 -1.90 -3.90
CA THR A 96 14.07 -0.58 -4.12
C THR A 96 14.42 0.40 -3.01
N ALA A 97 14.33 -0.02 -1.74
CA ALA A 97 14.57 0.86 -0.60
C ALA A 97 16.02 1.35 -0.50
N TYR A 98 16.98 0.49 -0.88
CA TYR A 98 18.42 0.77 -0.84
C TYR A 98 19.01 1.17 -2.20
N HIS A 99 18.17 1.34 -3.22
CA HIS A 99 18.64 1.79 -4.54
C HIS A 99 19.17 3.24 -4.44
N PRO A 100 20.39 3.54 -4.93
CA PRO A 100 20.99 4.86 -4.77
C PRO A 100 20.11 6.01 -5.25
N GLU A 101 19.46 5.86 -6.42
CA GLU A 101 18.54 6.88 -6.95
C GLU A 101 17.27 7.01 -6.10
N VAL A 102 16.79 5.93 -5.47
CA VAL A 102 15.62 6.00 -4.57
C VAL A 102 16.00 6.69 -3.27
N GLU A 103 17.14 6.34 -2.68
CA GLU A 103 17.64 7.01 -1.47
C GLU A 103 17.88 8.50 -1.71
N ALA A 104 18.52 8.86 -2.85
CA ALA A 104 18.87 10.24 -3.15
C ALA A 104 17.68 11.11 -3.57
N ARG A 105 16.74 10.57 -4.36
CA ARG A 105 15.69 11.36 -5.01
C ARG A 105 14.29 11.13 -4.41
N TYR A 106 14.09 10.01 -3.72
CA TYR A 106 12.81 9.62 -3.11
C TYR A 106 12.99 9.08 -1.69
N PRO A 107 13.68 9.81 -0.80
CA PRO A 107 13.97 9.35 0.57
C PRO A 107 12.69 8.98 1.35
N LEU A 108 11.58 9.64 1.05
CA LEU A 108 10.26 9.31 1.59
C LEU A 108 9.84 7.87 1.27
N LEU A 109 10.08 7.41 0.03
CA LEU A 109 9.75 6.05 -0.40
C LEU A 109 10.65 5.02 0.30
N SER A 110 11.97 5.28 0.33
CA SER A 110 12.92 4.45 1.05
C SER A 110 12.50 4.29 2.51
N ALA A 111 12.24 5.41 3.20
CA ALA A 111 11.81 5.41 4.60
C ALA A 111 10.51 4.60 4.83
N ALA A 112 9.52 4.75 3.95
CA ALA A 112 8.27 4.02 4.04
C ALA A 112 8.46 2.51 3.87
N ILE A 113 9.22 2.08 2.87
CA ILE A 113 9.51 0.66 2.64
C ILE A 113 10.25 0.07 3.85
N LEU A 114 11.26 0.77 4.38
CA LEU A 114 12.06 0.31 5.51
C LEU A 114 11.27 0.26 6.82
N ALA A 115 10.25 1.10 6.99
CA ALA A 115 9.31 1.03 8.10
C ALA A 115 8.36 -0.18 8.03
N GLY A 116 8.24 -0.81 6.87
CA GLY A 116 7.35 -1.95 6.61
C GLY A 116 8.02 -3.31 6.84
N ALA A 117 7.20 -4.31 7.14
CA ALA A 117 7.57 -5.73 7.22
C ALA A 117 8.81 -6.04 8.11
N SER A 118 9.60 -7.03 7.71
CA SER A 118 10.93 -7.35 8.24
C SER A 118 11.95 -7.36 7.08
N PRO A 119 13.26 -7.30 7.35
CA PRO A 119 14.28 -7.42 6.31
C PRO A 119 14.09 -8.68 5.43
N GLN A 120 13.81 -9.83 6.05
CA GLN A 120 13.60 -11.10 5.34
C GLN A 120 12.41 -11.03 4.38
N ILE A 121 11.29 -10.42 4.81
CA ILE A 121 10.12 -10.25 3.93
C ILE A 121 10.44 -9.26 2.81
N ARG A 122 11.10 -8.15 3.07
CA ARG A 122 11.48 -7.17 2.05
C ARG A 122 12.42 -7.74 0.99
N ASN A 123 13.28 -8.70 1.34
CA ASN A 123 14.16 -9.41 0.41
C ASN A 123 13.38 -10.32 -0.58
N MET A 124 12.13 -10.66 -0.28
CA MET A 124 11.27 -11.50 -1.11
C MET A 124 10.11 -10.74 -1.75
N ALA A 125 9.50 -9.82 -1.03
CA ALA A 125 8.37 -9.03 -1.50
C ALA A 125 8.78 -8.18 -2.71
N SER A 126 7.97 -8.20 -3.77
CA SER A 126 8.16 -7.39 -4.98
C SER A 126 7.31 -6.11 -4.90
N ASN A 127 7.69 -5.10 -5.68
CA ASN A 127 6.95 -3.82 -5.73
C ASN A 127 5.49 -4.04 -6.15
N GLY A 128 5.23 -4.72 -7.26
CA GLY A 128 3.86 -5.01 -7.71
C GLY A 128 3.07 -5.85 -6.70
N GLY A 129 3.71 -6.86 -6.09
CA GLY A 129 3.10 -7.68 -5.05
C GLY A 129 2.78 -6.87 -3.78
N ASN A 130 3.57 -5.86 -3.45
CA ASN A 130 3.32 -4.97 -2.32
C ASN A 130 2.03 -4.15 -2.51
N LEU A 131 1.77 -3.67 -3.72
CA LEU A 131 0.52 -2.95 -4.03
C LEU A 131 -0.72 -3.83 -3.86
N LEU A 132 -0.59 -5.13 -4.11
CA LEU A 132 -1.69 -6.10 -4.14
C LEU A 132 -1.85 -6.87 -2.82
N GLN A 133 -1.12 -6.51 -1.77
CA GLN A 133 -1.29 -7.19 -0.48
C GLN A 133 -2.67 -6.93 0.11
N ARG A 134 -3.30 -7.99 0.62
CA ARG A 134 -4.64 -7.92 1.18
C ARG A 134 -4.65 -7.40 2.62
N THR A 135 -5.82 -6.98 3.07
CA THR A 135 -6.03 -6.52 4.45
C THR A 135 -5.50 -7.49 5.50
N ARG A 136 -5.24 -7.00 6.71
CA ARG A 136 -4.87 -7.80 7.89
C ARG A 136 -6.00 -7.84 8.94
N CYS A 137 -7.24 -7.63 8.51
CA CYS A 137 -8.41 -7.78 9.35
C CYS A 137 -8.50 -9.19 9.91
N VAL A 138 -8.60 -9.34 11.23
CA VAL A 138 -8.65 -10.66 11.89
C VAL A 138 -9.83 -11.50 11.41
N TYR A 139 -10.97 -10.88 11.13
CA TYR A 139 -12.18 -11.55 10.62
C TYR A 139 -12.04 -11.97 9.15
N PHE A 140 -11.21 -11.30 8.35
CA PHE A 140 -10.85 -11.77 7.02
C PHE A 140 -10.02 -13.06 7.09
N TYR A 141 -9.16 -13.17 8.09
CA TYR A 141 -8.29 -14.34 8.31
C TYR A 141 -9.00 -15.50 8.99
N ASP A 142 -10.07 -15.26 9.72
CA ASP A 142 -10.86 -16.31 10.39
C ASP A 142 -12.01 -16.76 9.49
N ARG A 143 -11.88 -17.97 8.92
CA ARG A 143 -12.89 -18.58 8.03
C ARG A 143 -14.22 -18.86 8.72
N ALA A 144 -14.27 -18.95 10.03
CA ALA A 144 -15.50 -19.19 10.79
C ALA A 144 -16.37 -17.95 10.92
N THR A 145 -15.84 -16.75 10.62
CA THR A 145 -16.58 -15.49 10.76
C THR A 145 -17.09 -14.98 9.41
N PRO A 146 -18.31 -14.39 9.34
CA PRO A 146 -18.80 -13.66 8.17
C PRO A 146 -17.85 -12.54 7.73
N CYS A 147 -17.55 -12.48 6.41
CA CYS A 147 -16.69 -11.46 5.85
C CYS A 147 -17.01 -11.20 4.36
N ASN A 148 -17.63 -10.06 4.07
CA ASN A 148 -17.98 -9.65 2.71
C ASN A 148 -16.77 -9.53 1.76
N LYS A 149 -15.59 -9.23 2.31
CA LYS A 149 -14.33 -9.17 1.52
C LYS A 149 -13.88 -10.55 1.06
N ARG A 150 -14.18 -11.59 1.81
CA ARG A 150 -13.82 -12.98 1.49
C ARG A 150 -14.95 -13.68 0.72
N ALA A 151 -16.18 -13.50 1.18
CA ALA A 151 -17.40 -14.09 0.61
C ALA A 151 -18.51 -13.01 0.60
N PRO A 152 -18.75 -12.34 -0.53
CA PRO A 152 -19.75 -11.29 -0.65
C PRO A 152 -21.14 -11.73 -0.18
N GLY A 153 -21.86 -10.83 0.49
CA GLY A 153 -23.21 -11.08 1.00
C GLY A 153 -23.26 -11.82 2.35
N THR A 154 -22.13 -12.25 2.92
CA THR A 154 -22.13 -12.97 4.20
C THR A 154 -22.15 -12.06 5.43
N GLY A 155 -21.91 -10.75 5.25
CA GLY A 155 -21.81 -9.78 6.35
C GLY A 155 -20.37 -9.45 6.72
N CYS A 156 -20.20 -8.61 7.76
CA CYS A 156 -18.90 -8.16 8.25
C CYS A 156 -18.83 -8.25 9.77
N SER A 157 -18.14 -9.27 10.29
CA SER A 157 -18.00 -9.48 11.74
C SER A 157 -17.12 -8.43 12.44
N ALA A 158 -16.40 -7.60 11.68
CA ALA A 158 -15.67 -6.47 12.24
C ALA A 158 -16.61 -5.34 12.70
N ILE A 159 -17.76 -5.17 12.05
CA ILE A 159 -18.77 -4.18 12.45
C ILE A 159 -19.45 -4.69 13.71
N GLY A 160 -19.29 -3.93 14.81
CA GLY A 160 -19.73 -4.36 16.15
C GLY A 160 -18.80 -5.35 16.85
N GLY A 161 -17.66 -5.72 16.24
CA GLY A 161 -16.63 -6.56 16.82
C GLY A 161 -15.40 -5.78 17.31
N LEU A 162 -14.23 -6.45 17.37
CA LEU A 162 -12.96 -5.83 17.73
C LEU A 162 -12.45 -4.94 16.60
N THR A 163 -12.38 -3.64 16.81
CA THR A 163 -12.15 -2.65 15.72
C THR A 163 -10.85 -1.87 15.83
N LYS A 164 -9.98 -2.17 16.79
CA LYS A 164 -8.75 -1.43 17.09
C LYS A 164 -7.91 -1.07 15.85
N TYR A 165 -7.77 -1.99 14.88
CA TYR A 165 -6.94 -1.82 13.68
C TYR A 165 -7.73 -1.41 12.44
N HIS A 166 -9.03 -1.16 12.56
CA HIS A 166 -9.90 -0.90 11.43
C HIS A 166 -9.94 0.57 11.02
N ALA A 167 -10.60 0.83 9.90
CA ALA A 167 -10.68 2.16 9.29
C ALA A 167 -11.46 3.16 10.15
N ILE A 168 -11.05 4.42 10.05
CA ILE A 168 -11.78 5.59 10.57
C ILE A 168 -12.24 6.50 9.44
N LEU A 169 -11.79 6.24 8.20
CA LEU A 169 -12.10 7.01 6.99
C LEU A 169 -12.49 6.05 5.86
N GLY A 170 -13.41 6.48 4.99
CA GLY A 170 -13.78 5.78 3.78
C GLY A 170 -14.30 4.35 3.96
N ALA A 171 -14.78 4.01 5.15
CA ALA A 171 -15.47 2.74 5.42
C ALA A 171 -16.86 2.71 4.78
N SER A 172 -17.44 1.51 4.64
CA SER A 172 -18.83 1.34 4.20
C SER A 172 -19.61 0.44 5.18
N ALA A 173 -20.92 0.33 4.97
CA ALA A 173 -21.76 -0.62 5.71
C ALA A 173 -21.34 -2.09 5.47
N HIS A 174 -20.52 -2.37 4.47
CA HIS A 174 -20.11 -3.71 4.07
C HIS A 174 -18.71 -4.09 4.55
N CYS A 175 -17.81 -3.10 4.81
CA CYS A 175 -16.44 -3.38 5.24
C CYS A 175 -15.77 -2.15 5.86
N ILE A 176 -15.07 -2.38 6.96
CA ILE A 176 -14.28 -1.37 7.69
C ILE A 176 -12.78 -1.70 7.70
N ALA A 177 -12.30 -2.57 6.82
CA ALA A 177 -10.89 -2.99 6.76
C ALA A 177 -9.96 -1.84 6.32
N THR A 178 -8.67 -1.98 6.59
CA THR A 178 -7.64 -1.04 6.17
C THR A 178 -6.67 -1.67 5.18
N HIS A 179 -6.06 -0.85 4.31
CA HIS A 179 -4.93 -1.23 3.47
C HIS A 179 -3.64 -1.24 4.31
N PRO A 180 -2.81 -2.29 4.23
CA PRO A 180 -1.71 -2.46 5.19
C PRO A 180 -0.35 -1.94 4.72
N SER A 181 -0.19 -1.50 3.46
CA SER A 181 1.11 -1.19 2.87
C SER A 181 1.62 0.19 3.24
N ASP A 182 2.82 0.26 3.83
CA ASP A 182 3.56 1.50 4.08
C ASP A 182 4.09 2.10 2.75
N MET A 183 4.61 1.27 1.84
CA MET A 183 5.07 1.69 0.51
C MET A 183 3.98 2.43 -0.26
N CYS A 184 2.75 1.92 -0.24
CA CYS A 184 1.62 2.54 -0.93
C CYS A 184 1.27 3.93 -0.40
N VAL A 185 1.52 4.20 0.89
CA VAL A 185 1.31 5.54 1.47
C VAL A 185 2.29 6.55 0.86
N ALA A 186 3.57 6.17 0.72
CA ALA A 186 4.56 7.02 0.06
C ALA A 186 4.26 7.20 -1.44
N LEU A 187 3.87 6.13 -2.14
CA LEU A 187 3.49 6.21 -3.56
C LEU A 187 2.29 7.14 -3.79
N ALA A 188 1.32 7.15 -2.89
CA ALA A 188 0.18 8.08 -2.95
C ALA A 188 0.62 9.53 -2.75
N ALA A 189 1.54 9.82 -1.82
CA ALA A 189 2.09 11.15 -1.62
C ALA A 189 2.96 11.63 -2.79
N LEU A 190 3.59 10.69 -3.52
CA LEU A 190 4.49 10.96 -4.65
C LEU A 190 3.78 10.98 -6.01
N ASP A 191 2.46 10.91 -6.07
CA ASP A 191 1.68 10.90 -7.33
C ASP A 191 2.15 9.81 -8.31
N ALA A 192 2.44 8.61 -7.83
CA ALA A 192 2.90 7.51 -8.67
C ALA A 192 1.86 7.10 -9.73
N VAL A 193 2.32 6.46 -10.79
CA VAL A 193 1.49 5.86 -11.84
C VAL A 193 1.80 4.38 -11.95
N VAL A 194 0.78 3.53 -11.93
CA VAL A 194 0.90 2.09 -12.09
C VAL A 194 0.65 1.72 -13.55
N HIS A 195 1.64 1.08 -14.18
CA HIS A 195 1.53 0.61 -15.55
C HIS A 195 1.20 -0.88 -15.57
N VAL A 196 0.15 -1.24 -16.29
CA VAL A 196 -0.34 -2.61 -16.38
C VAL A 196 -0.42 -3.08 -17.84
N GLN A 197 -0.26 -4.38 -18.03
CA GLN A 197 -0.45 -5.07 -19.31
C GLN A 197 -1.55 -6.11 -19.14
N GLY A 198 -2.58 -6.04 -19.96
CA GLY A 198 -3.67 -7.01 -20.04
C GLY A 198 -3.88 -7.53 -21.45
N SER A 199 -4.88 -8.40 -21.63
CA SER A 199 -5.26 -8.94 -22.94
C SER A 199 -5.73 -7.87 -23.93
N ASN A 200 -6.25 -6.74 -23.41
CA ASN A 200 -6.70 -5.59 -24.20
C ASN A 200 -5.60 -4.54 -24.44
N GLY A 201 -4.34 -4.85 -24.13
CA GLY A 201 -3.20 -3.95 -24.24
C GLY A 201 -2.74 -3.36 -22.91
N ALA A 202 -1.83 -2.38 -23.01
CA ALA A 202 -1.30 -1.66 -21.84
C ALA A 202 -2.21 -0.48 -21.46
N ARG A 203 -2.25 -0.16 -20.18
CA ARG A 203 -2.85 1.08 -19.66
C ARG A 203 -2.15 1.59 -18.40
N ASP A 204 -2.34 2.86 -18.16
CA ASP A 204 -1.81 3.56 -17.01
C ASP A 204 -2.92 3.83 -16.00
N ILE A 205 -2.62 3.65 -14.72
CA ILE A 205 -3.54 3.90 -13.62
C ILE A 205 -2.89 4.90 -12.67
N ALA A 206 -3.46 6.09 -12.52
CA ALA A 206 -3.02 7.01 -11.47
C ALA A 206 -3.12 6.31 -10.11
N PHE A 207 -2.11 6.47 -9.24
CA PHE A 207 -2.09 5.75 -7.97
C PHE A 207 -3.30 6.07 -7.08
N ALA A 208 -3.84 7.28 -7.19
CA ALA A 208 -5.06 7.70 -6.50
C ALA A 208 -6.29 6.85 -6.86
N ASP A 209 -6.29 6.26 -8.08
CA ASP A 209 -7.39 5.47 -8.62
C ASP A 209 -7.08 3.96 -8.59
N PHE A 210 -5.88 3.56 -8.16
CA PHE A 210 -5.47 2.16 -8.17
C PHE A 210 -6.18 1.33 -7.11
N HIS A 211 -6.22 1.80 -5.86
CA HIS A 211 -6.93 1.12 -4.78
C HIS A 211 -8.34 1.68 -4.62
N ARG A 212 -9.28 0.80 -4.29
CA ARG A 212 -10.70 1.13 -4.13
C ARG A 212 -11.07 1.37 -2.67
N LEU A 213 -12.09 2.21 -2.45
CA LEU A 213 -12.88 2.16 -1.21
C LEU A 213 -13.84 0.97 -1.28
N PRO A 214 -14.26 0.39 -0.14
CA PRO A 214 -15.05 -0.84 -0.15
C PRO A 214 -16.42 -0.68 -0.84
N GLY A 215 -17.12 0.42 -0.63
CA GLY A 215 -18.45 0.64 -1.20
C GLY A 215 -19.35 -0.60 -1.06
N GLU A 216 -19.99 -0.99 -2.13
CA GLU A 216 -20.83 -2.19 -2.24
C GLU A 216 -20.01 -3.46 -2.57
N HIS A 217 -18.74 -3.32 -3.00
CA HIS A 217 -17.87 -4.39 -3.49
C HIS A 217 -16.56 -4.47 -2.69
N PRO A 218 -16.62 -4.81 -1.40
CA PRO A 218 -15.41 -4.88 -0.55
C PRO A 218 -14.45 -6.00 -0.92
N GLU A 219 -14.87 -6.99 -1.70
CA GLU A 219 -14.05 -8.07 -2.24
C GLU A 219 -12.98 -7.58 -3.23
N LEU A 220 -13.24 -6.44 -3.90
CA LEU A 220 -12.34 -5.82 -4.87
C LEU A 220 -11.46 -4.78 -4.19
N ASP A 221 -10.15 -5.07 -4.08
CA ASP A 221 -9.18 -4.18 -3.43
C ASP A 221 -8.64 -3.08 -4.37
N SER A 222 -8.62 -3.35 -5.69
CA SER A 222 -8.05 -2.45 -6.70
C SER A 222 -8.93 -2.37 -7.96
N THR A 223 -8.55 -1.48 -8.87
CA THR A 223 -9.16 -1.33 -10.20
C THR A 223 -8.50 -2.20 -11.26
N LEU A 224 -7.52 -3.03 -10.86
CA LEU A 224 -6.86 -4.01 -11.71
C LEU A 224 -7.87 -5.03 -12.24
N GLN A 225 -7.85 -5.28 -13.54
CA GLN A 225 -8.69 -6.31 -14.15
C GLN A 225 -8.09 -7.71 -13.89
N PRO A 226 -8.91 -8.78 -13.93
CA PRO A 226 -8.45 -10.14 -13.65
C PRO A 226 -7.32 -10.64 -14.56
N ASP A 227 -7.23 -10.12 -15.77
CA ASP A 227 -6.26 -10.47 -16.82
C ASP A 227 -5.09 -9.46 -16.90
N GLU A 228 -4.95 -8.56 -15.94
CA GLU A 228 -3.89 -7.56 -15.93
C GLU A 228 -2.74 -7.93 -15.01
N LEU A 229 -1.53 -7.67 -15.48
CA LEU A 229 -0.26 -7.78 -14.77
C LEU A 229 0.35 -6.39 -14.58
N ILE A 230 0.74 -6.04 -13.37
CA ILE A 230 1.54 -4.83 -13.11
C ILE A 230 2.94 -5.06 -13.68
N VAL A 231 3.38 -4.17 -14.57
CA VAL A 231 4.72 -4.25 -15.20
C VAL A 231 5.73 -3.31 -14.56
N HIS A 232 5.33 -2.11 -14.20
CA HIS A 232 6.16 -1.16 -13.45
C HIS A 232 5.32 -0.08 -12.78
N ILE A 233 5.99 0.71 -11.93
CA ILE A 233 5.43 1.89 -11.26
C ILE A 233 6.33 3.06 -11.62
N ASP A 234 5.78 4.11 -12.22
CA ASP A 234 6.51 5.34 -12.52
C ASP A 234 6.29 6.37 -11.42
N LEU A 235 7.37 6.98 -10.97
CA LEU A 235 7.38 8.13 -10.08
C LEU A 235 7.69 9.37 -10.91
N PRO A 236 6.94 10.47 -10.76
CA PRO A 236 7.33 11.75 -11.33
C PRO A 236 8.59 12.28 -10.64
N ASP A 237 9.24 13.29 -11.23
CA ASP A 237 10.32 13.99 -10.54
C ASP A 237 9.81 14.63 -9.24
N ALA A 238 10.49 14.31 -8.15
CA ALA A 238 10.14 14.78 -6.80
C ALA A 238 11.29 15.57 -6.12
N GLN A 239 12.24 16.07 -6.90
CA GLN A 239 13.43 16.78 -6.41
C GLN A 239 13.09 17.89 -5.40
N ARG A 240 11.99 18.61 -5.63
CA ARG A 240 11.51 19.69 -4.73
C ARG A 240 11.15 19.23 -3.31
N PHE A 241 10.92 17.92 -3.10
CA PHE A 241 10.55 17.36 -1.80
C PHE A 241 11.70 16.63 -1.08
N VAL A 242 12.86 16.49 -1.73
CA VAL A 242 13.99 15.71 -1.19
C VAL A 242 14.48 16.27 0.13
N ALA A 243 14.56 17.59 0.26
CA ALA A 243 15.07 18.26 1.47
C ALA A 243 14.10 18.20 2.66
N HIS A 244 12.80 18.03 2.41
CA HIS A 244 11.76 18.19 3.41
C HIS A 244 10.71 17.06 3.30
N SER A 245 11.09 15.84 3.68
CA SER A 245 10.17 14.71 3.70
C SER A 245 10.34 13.82 4.93
N ALA A 246 9.24 13.24 5.40
CA ALA A 246 9.23 12.34 6.54
C ALA A 246 8.18 11.24 6.38
N TYR A 247 8.53 10.01 6.81
CA TYR A 247 7.57 8.93 7.01
C TYR A 247 7.48 8.57 8.48
N LEU A 248 6.34 8.81 9.11
CA LEU A 248 6.09 8.42 10.49
C LEU A 248 5.08 7.28 10.55
N LYS A 249 5.40 6.26 11.34
CA LYS A 249 4.55 5.10 11.57
C LYS A 249 4.35 4.84 13.04
N ILE A 250 3.12 4.98 13.50
CA ILE A 250 2.72 4.65 14.87
C ILE A 250 2.30 3.18 14.91
N ARG A 251 2.97 2.39 15.73
CA ARG A 251 2.82 0.94 15.82
C ARG A 251 3.11 0.45 17.23
N GLU A 252 2.65 -0.74 17.58
CA GLU A 252 2.75 -1.27 18.95
C GLU A 252 4.13 -1.86 19.27
N ARG A 253 4.97 -2.10 18.26
CA ARG A 253 6.35 -2.59 18.41
C ARG A 253 7.21 -2.07 17.26
N LEU A 254 8.52 -1.99 17.47
CA LEU A 254 9.47 -1.37 16.53
C LEU A 254 9.58 -2.09 15.20
N SER A 255 9.34 -3.39 15.14
CA SER A 255 9.48 -4.19 13.93
C SER A 255 8.30 -5.12 13.74
N TYR A 256 8.02 -5.50 12.49
CA TYR A 256 7.04 -6.50 12.10
C TYR A 256 5.65 -6.22 12.70
N ALA A 257 5.20 -4.96 12.61
CA ALA A 257 3.89 -4.51 13.03
C ALA A 257 3.27 -3.60 11.98
N PHE A 258 1.96 -3.76 11.76
CA PHE A 258 1.19 -2.85 10.91
C PHE A 258 0.91 -1.54 11.64
N ALA A 259 0.69 -0.48 10.88
CA ALA A 259 0.42 0.82 11.44
C ALA A 259 -0.95 0.88 12.13
N LEU A 260 -1.01 1.50 13.30
CA LEU A 260 -2.24 2.08 13.84
C LEU A 260 -2.63 3.31 13.03
N ALA A 261 -1.64 4.16 12.74
CA ALA A 261 -1.67 5.26 11.79
C ALA A 261 -0.26 5.49 11.24
N SER A 262 -0.14 5.84 9.98
CA SER A 262 1.12 6.28 9.39
C SER A 262 0.90 7.47 8.47
N VAL A 263 1.94 8.28 8.28
CA VAL A 263 1.90 9.50 7.48
C VAL A 263 3.15 9.58 6.63
N ALA A 264 2.96 9.72 5.32
CA ALA A 264 3.97 10.22 4.40
C ALA A 264 3.75 11.72 4.21
N ALA A 265 4.71 12.54 4.62
CA ALA A 265 4.67 13.99 4.51
C ALA A 265 5.84 14.50 3.68
N ALA A 266 5.60 15.42 2.75
CA ALA A 266 6.61 16.08 1.97
C ALA A 266 6.25 17.57 1.78
N LEU A 267 7.24 18.44 1.89
CA LEU A 267 7.10 19.89 1.81
C LEU A 267 8.08 20.47 0.78
N GLU A 268 7.64 21.45 0.05
CA GLU A 268 8.49 22.43 -0.63
C GLU A 268 8.30 23.77 0.07
N LEU A 269 9.38 24.34 0.61
CA LEU A 269 9.34 25.59 1.34
C LEU A 269 9.95 26.72 0.51
N ALA A 270 9.38 27.93 0.65
CA ALA A 270 9.98 29.15 0.16
C ALA A 270 11.02 29.67 1.15
N ASP A 271 11.84 30.63 0.72
CA ASP A 271 12.91 31.23 1.53
C ASP A 271 12.39 31.94 2.79
N ASP A 272 11.13 32.40 2.75
CA ASP A 272 10.43 33.02 3.89
C ASP A 272 9.76 31.99 4.82
N GLY A 273 9.94 30.70 4.56
CA GLY A 273 9.35 29.59 5.33
C GLY A 273 7.88 29.33 5.04
N SER A 274 7.30 29.93 3.98
CA SER A 274 5.96 29.59 3.50
C SER A 274 5.95 28.29 2.70
N ILE A 275 4.79 27.64 2.65
CA ILE A 275 4.58 26.37 1.95
C ILE A 275 4.37 26.65 0.45
N ARG A 276 5.29 26.23 -0.42
CA ARG A 276 5.11 26.26 -1.88
C ARG A 276 4.30 25.06 -2.36
N ALA A 277 4.57 23.90 -1.78
CA ALA A 277 3.81 22.68 -2.04
C ALA A 277 3.85 21.78 -0.81
N VAL A 278 2.80 20.99 -0.63
CA VAL A 278 2.70 19.97 0.41
C VAL A 278 2.07 18.71 -0.14
N ARG A 279 2.51 17.56 0.37
CA ARG A 279 1.96 16.25 0.08
C ARG A 279 1.77 15.50 1.38
N VAL A 280 0.57 14.99 1.65
CA VAL A 280 0.27 14.21 2.86
C VAL A 280 -0.62 13.04 2.51
N ALA A 281 -0.11 11.84 2.74
CA ALA A 281 -0.90 10.62 2.62
C ALA A 281 -0.88 9.83 3.94
N LEU A 282 -2.01 9.22 4.29
CA LEU A 282 -2.19 8.47 5.53
C LEU A 282 -2.33 6.97 5.24
N GLY A 283 -1.74 6.15 6.11
CA GLY A 283 -1.89 4.70 6.12
C GLY A 283 -2.52 4.18 7.40
N GLY A 284 -3.08 2.97 7.33
CA GLY A 284 -3.74 2.32 8.47
C GLY A 284 -5.08 2.94 8.90
N VAL A 285 -5.61 3.91 8.17
CA VAL A 285 -6.84 4.67 8.52
C VAL A 285 -8.00 4.43 7.56
N ALA A 286 -7.74 3.90 6.37
CA ALA A 286 -8.73 3.67 5.32
C ALA A 286 -8.43 2.40 4.52
N HIS A 287 -9.36 2.01 3.66
CA HIS A 287 -9.25 0.85 2.77
C HIS A 287 -8.21 1.04 1.64
N ARG A 288 -7.75 2.26 1.46
CA ARG A 288 -6.66 2.68 0.57
C ARG A 288 -5.78 3.71 1.27
N PRO A 289 -4.57 4.01 0.77
CA PRO A 289 -3.85 5.20 1.20
C PRO A 289 -4.75 6.43 1.08
N TRP A 290 -4.86 7.21 2.16
CA TRP A 290 -5.79 8.34 2.23
C TRP A 290 -5.06 9.65 1.97
N ARG A 291 -5.44 10.34 0.90
CA ARG A 291 -4.91 11.65 0.53
C ARG A 291 -6.00 12.52 -0.06
N LEU A 292 -5.97 13.80 0.24
CA LEU A 292 -6.93 14.80 -0.23
C LEU A 292 -6.17 16.02 -0.80
N PRO A 293 -5.88 16.06 -2.12
CA PRO A 293 -5.15 17.19 -2.74
C PRO A 293 -5.82 18.55 -2.52
N GLU A 294 -7.14 18.58 -2.43
CA GLU A 294 -7.90 19.78 -2.13
C GLU A 294 -7.67 20.31 -0.70
N ALA A 295 -7.34 19.45 0.26
CA ALA A 295 -6.93 19.88 1.60
C ALA A 295 -5.50 20.42 1.59
N GLU A 296 -4.60 19.77 0.83
CA GLU A 296 -3.21 20.22 0.64
C GLU A 296 -3.17 21.63 0.04
N ALA A 297 -4.01 21.90 -0.97
CA ALA A 297 -4.06 23.20 -1.64
C ALA A 297 -4.44 24.37 -0.72
N ARG A 298 -5.19 24.11 0.37
CA ARG A 298 -5.66 25.16 1.29
C ARG A 298 -4.54 25.80 2.10
N VAL A 299 -3.43 25.12 2.28
CA VAL A 299 -2.31 25.59 3.11
C VAL A 299 -1.12 26.11 2.28
N VAL A 300 -1.21 26.06 0.95
CA VAL A 300 -0.19 26.65 0.07
C VAL A 300 -0.17 28.16 0.26
N GLY A 301 1.04 28.72 0.39
CA GLY A 301 1.29 30.13 0.69
C GLY A 301 1.20 30.47 2.19
N MET A 302 0.76 29.55 3.04
CA MET A 302 0.75 29.78 4.49
C MET A 302 2.12 29.46 5.12
N PRO A 303 2.46 30.06 6.28
CA PRO A 303 3.67 29.70 7.01
C PRO A 303 3.68 28.23 7.43
N ALA A 304 4.82 27.55 7.29
CA ALA A 304 4.98 26.16 7.71
C ALA A 304 5.11 26.05 9.25
N THR A 305 3.97 26.14 9.95
CA THR A 305 3.89 26.13 11.42
C THR A 305 3.02 25.00 11.93
N PRO A 306 3.18 24.58 13.20
CA PRO A 306 2.29 23.59 13.82
C PRO A 306 0.81 23.95 13.73
N HIS A 307 0.47 25.25 13.75
CA HIS A 307 -0.92 25.72 13.59
C HIS A 307 -1.46 25.42 12.19
N THR A 308 -0.71 25.76 11.15
CA THR A 308 -1.05 25.45 9.74
C THR A 308 -1.17 23.93 9.52
N PHE A 309 -0.26 23.16 10.14
CA PHE A 309 -0.27 21.69 10.05
C PHE A 309 -1.48 21.09 10.75
N ALA A 310 -1.94 21.68 11.87
CA ALA A 310 -3.17 21.27 12.52
C ALA A 310 -4.41 21.55 11.66
N GLN A 311 -4.48 22.69 10.98
CA GLN A 311 -5.56 22.98 10.02
C GLN A 311 -5.61 21.99 8.87
N LEU A 312 -4.45 21.59 8.34
CA LEU A 312 -4.37 20.56 7.30
C LEU A 312 -4.80 19.20 7.86
N ALA A 313 -4.39 18.85 9.08
CA ALA A 313 -4.80 17.61 9.75
C ALA A 313 -6.32 17.54 9.96
N ASP A 314 -6.94 18.63 10.39
CA ASP A 314 -8.40 18.74 10.53
C ASP A 314 -9.11 18.52 9.19
N ALA A 315 -8.60 19.12 8.12
CA ALA A 315 -9.16 18.95 6.77
C ALA A 315 -9.03 17.51 6.25
N LEU A 316 -7.86 16.87 6.45
CA LEU A 316 -7.60 15.49 6.03
C LEU A 316 -8.45 14.47 6.80
N LEU A 317 -8.79 14.76 8.05
CA LEU A 317 -9.58 13.89 8.92
C LEU A 317 -11.07 14.27 8.96
N GLN A 318 -11.49 15.22 8.14
CA GLN A 318 -12.90 15.59 8.03
C GLN A 318 -13.74 14.36 7.68
N GLY A 319 -14.79 14.10 8.46
CA GLY A 319 -15.66 12.92 8.29
C GLY A 319 -15.09 11.62 8.90
N ALA A 320 -13.98 11.66 9.63
CA ALA A 320 -13.48 10.50 10.34
C ALA A 320 -14.47 10.03 11.41
N GLN A 321 -14.75 8.74 11.43
CA GLN A 321 -15.71 8.10 12.34
C GLN A 321 -15.10 6.89 13.02
N SER A 322 -15.35 6.78 14.34
CA SER A 322 -15.02 5.58 15.08
C SER A 322 -15.95 4.43 14.69
N GLN A 323 -15.38 3.23 14.63
CA GLN A 323 -16.11 1.99 14.43
C GLN A 323 -16.26 1.18 15.75
N GLY A 324 -16.16 1.85 16.90
CA GLY A 324 -16.18 1.26 18.23
C GLY A 324 -14.89 1.52 18.99
N GLU A 325 -14.03 0.52 19.18
CA GLU A 325 -12.80 0.63 20.02
C GLU A 325 -11.68 1.49 19.39
N ASN A 326 -11.81 1.92 18.15
CA ASN A 326 -10.78 2.65 17.42
C ASN A 326 -10.93 4.18 17.44
N ALA A 327 -11.75 4.75 18.34
CA ALA A 327 -11.89 6.21 18.49
C ALA A 327 -10.55 6.93 18.75
N PHE A 328 -9.62 6.28 19.45
CA PHE A 328 -8.29 6.81 19.74
C PHE A 328 -7.47 7.08 18.47
N LYS A 329 -7.78 6.43 17.34
CA LYS A 329 -7.06 6.62 16.07
C LYS A 329 -7.28 8.00 15.47
N ILE A 330 -8.40 8.65 15.73
CA ILE A 330 -8.69 10.00 15.21
C ILE A 330 -7.69 11.01 15.78
N PRO A 331 -7.61 11.23 17.12
CA PRO A 331 -6.61 12.13 17.68
C PRO A 331 -5.16 11.61 17.47
N LEU A 332 -4.94 10.31 17.35
CA LEU A 332 -3.63 9.74 17.01
C LEU A 332 -3.19 10.16 15.61
N ALA A 333 -4.04 9.98 14.61
CA ALA A 333 -3.77 10.37 13.22
C ALA A 333 -3.51 11.89 13.11
N HIS A 334 -4.34 12.71 13.76
CA HIS A 334 -4.15 14.16 13.80
C HIS A 334 -2.75 14.54 14.30
N ARG A 335 -2.36 14.04 15.48
CA ARG A 335 -1.03 14.31 16.05
C ARG A 335 0.10 13.77 15.19
N THR A 336 -0.12 12.62 14.53
CA THR A 336 0.88 12.03 13.63
C THR A 336 1.08 12.90 12.39
N ILE A 337 0.02 13.47 11.81
CA ILE A 337 0.09 14.40 10.68
C ILE A 337 0.91 15.63 11.07
N VAL A 338 0.54 16.31 12.16
CA VAL A 338 1.23 17.50 12.64
C VAL A 338 2.72 17.21 12.88
N ARG A 339 3.02 16.08 13.56
CA ARG A 339 4.41 15.70 13.85
C ARG A 339 5.19 15.33 12.60
N ALA A 340 4.59 14.63 11.62
CA ALA A 340 5.26 14.27 10.38
C ALA A 340 5.62 15.50 9.55
N LEU A 341 4.72 16.48 9.47
CA LEU A 341 4.97 17.75 8.79
C LEU A 341 6.03 18.59 9.52
N ASP A 342 6.02 18.60 10.86
CA ASP A 342 7.02 19.30 11.65
C ASP A 342 8.42 18.69 11.46
N VAL A 343 8.52 17.35 11.46
CA VAL A 343 9.78 16.64 11.16
C VAL A 343 10.23 16.94 9.71
N ALA A 344 9.31 16.91 8.74
CA ALA A 344 9.65 17.23 7.35
C ALA A 344 10.13 18.68 7.21
N ARG A 345 9.50 19.64 7.92
CA ARG A 345 9.93 21.04 7.95
C ARG A 345 11.37 21.21 8.47
N GLU A 346 11.76 20.45 9.49
CA GLU A 346 13.13 20.46 10.04
C GLU A 346 14.17 19.86 9.09
N GLY A 347 13.74 19.06 8.11
CA GLY A 347 14.58 18.42 7.10
C GLY A 347 14.37 16.92 7.02
N THR A 348 14.74 16.35 5.87
CA THR A 348 14.67 14.91 5.66
C THR A 348 15.70 14.19 6.53
N ILE A 349 15.23 13.23 7.33
CA ILE A 349 16.11 12.41 8.15
C ILE A 349 16.86 11.42 7.24
N ASP A 350 18.20 11.47 7.26
CA ASP A 350 19.03 10.46 6.60
C ASP A 350 18.83 9.10 7.31
N ASN A 351 18.24 8.15 6.59
CA ASN A 351 18.02 6.79 7.11
C ASN A 351 19.35 6.06 7.44
N ARG A 352 20.49 6.50 6.90
CA ARG A 352 21.82 6.00 7.22
C ARG A 352 22.28 6.40 8.61
N GLY A 353 21.87 7.55 9.13
CA GLY A 353 22.18 8.01 10.49
C GLY A 353 21.44 7.28 11.62
N ARG A 354 20.36 6.56 11.31
CA ARG A 354 19.61 5.80 12.34
C ARG A 354 20.25 4.45 12.70
N THR A 355 21.07 3.88 11.84
CA THR A 355 21.85 2.66 12.15
C THR A 355 23.06 2.95 13.02
N SER A 356 23.70 4.11 12.87
CA SER A 356 24.84 4.50 13.69
C SER A 356 24.45 4.97 15.10
N ALA A 357 23.26 5.58 15.27
CA ALA A 357 22.79 6.06 16.58
C ALA A 357 22.33 4.93 17.54
N LEU A 358 22.11 3.71 17.02
CA LEU A 358 21.79 2.53 17.85
C LEU A 358 23.04 1.73 18.26
N GLU A 359 24.20 1.98 17.63
CA GLU A 359 25.46 1.34 17.98
C GLU A 359 26.21 2.12 19.09
N ASP A 360 25.86 3.38 19.35
CA ASP A 360 26.51 4.25 20.33
C ASP A 360 25.74 4.42 21.64
N SER A 361 24.76 3.57 21.95
CA SER A 361 24.13 3.57 23.27
C SER A 361 24.80 2.54 24.19
N PRO A 362 25.44 2.98 25.30
CA PRO A 362 26.17 2.12 26.24
C PRO A 362 25.26 1.12 26.96
#